data_28348281b9b8159915967d67c45afdfc
#
_entry.id   28348281b9b8159915967d67c45afdfc
#
_cell.length_a   1.000
_cell.length_b   1.000
_cell.length_c   1.000
_cell.angle_alpha   90.00
_cell.angle_beta   90.00
_cell.angle_gamma   90.00
#
_symmetry.space_group_name_H-M   'P 1'
#
loop_
_entity.id
_entity.type
_entity.pdbx_description
1 polymer ?
#
loop_
_entity_poly.entity_id
_entity_poly.type
_entity_poly.pdbx_seq_one_letter_code
_entity_poly.pdbx_strand_id
1 'polypeptide(L)'
;FLGVSPILGKLAINAGADAFTVAAWRTVVATLLLWLVYLVVARRYIYIYPAGLLGCVVVGVVNGIGSLFYYGGLGLLDASLTQLLNGTYLIFVVLLSRLGGERLGLRLRIRVLLAFVALVIITGFGSTPANWLGVGLMLANALMFAGTVVLSQYVLYEMPAPTVTLYTLTTMSVLVTMVWVAVGQPMQ
;
A
#
# COMPACT_ATOMS: atom_id res chain seq x y z
N PHE A 1 -4.94 -14.47 -2.48
CA PHE A 1 -5.04 -13.76 -1.18
C PHE A 1 -5.19 -12.25 -1.33
N LEU A 2 -4.52 -11.57 -2.29
CA LEU A 2 -4.59 -10.11 -2.45
C LEU A 2 -5.99 -9.60 -2.80
N GLY A 3 -6.79 -10.37 -3.56
CA GLY A 3 -8.16 -9.98 -3.92
C GLY A 3 -9.19 -10.11 -2.79
N VAL A 4 -8.93 -10.94 -1.77
CA VAL A 4 -9.85 -11.12 -0.64
C VAL A 4 -9.77 -9.97 0.36
N SER A 5 -8.58 -9.37 0.50
CA SER A 5 -8.33 -8.29 1.46
C SER A 5 -9.27 -7.06 1.28
N PRO A 6 -9.47 -6.51 0.06
CA PRO A 6 -10.40 -5.39 -0.13
C PRO A 6 -11.85 -5.77 0.11
N ILE A 7 -12.26 -7.01 -0.18
CA ILE A 7 -13.61 -7.50 0.08
C ILE A 7 -13.89 -7.53 1.57
N LEU A 8 -13.00 -8.12 2.35
CA LEU A 8 -13.14 -8.16 3.81
C LEU A 8 -13.09 -6.76 4.44
N GLY A 9 -12.21 -5.89 3.93
CA GLY A 9 -12.16 -4.49 4.36
C GLY A 9 -13.47 -3.75 4.08
N LYS A 10 -14.03 -3.93 2.89
CA LYS A 10 -15.31 -3.30 2.53
C LYS A 10 -16.49 -3.86 3.34
N LEU A 11 -16.52 -5.16 3.63
CA LEU A 11 -17.52 -5.77 4.49
C LEU A 11 -17.46 -5.19 5.91
N ALA A 12 -16.29 -5.01 6.48
CA ALA A 12 -16.12 -4.39 7.79
C ALA A 12 -16.61 -2.93 7.79
N ILE A 13 -16.28 -2.16 6.76
CA ILE A 13 -16.75 -0.77 6.60
C ILE A 13 -18.27 -0.73 6.46
N ASN A 14 -18.87 -1.61 5.66
CA ASN A 14 -20.31 -1.70 5.50
C ASN A 14 -21.04 -2.15 6.78
N ALA A 15 -20.34 -2.87 7.68
CA ALA A 15 -20.85 -3.25 9.00
C ALA A 15 -20.74 -2.12 10.04
N GLY A 16 -20.30 -0.92 9.62
CA GLY A 16 -20.23 0.27 10.47
C GLY A 16 -18.84 0.58 11.02
N ALA A 17 -17.81 -0.22 10.69
CA ALA A 17 -16.45 0.10 11.11
C ALA A 17 -15.86 1.26 10.30
N ASP A 18 -15.20 2.21 10.97
CA ASP A 18 -14.46 3.27 10.29
C ASP A 18 -13.28 2.71 9.48
N ALA A 19 -13.07 3.27 8.27
CA ALA A 19 -12.02 2.81 7.36
C ALA A 19 -10.61 2.88 7.98
N PHE A 20 -10.32 3.93 8.76
CA PHE A 20 -9.03 4.08 9.44
C PHE A 20 -8.87 3.12 10.61
N THR A 21 -9.95 2.81 11.32
CA THR A 21 -9.97 1.78 12.38
C THR A 21 -9.64 0.41 11.81
N VAL A 22 -10.23 0.03 10.68
CA VAL A 22 -9.91 -1.22 9.97
C VAL A 22 -8.44 -1.26 9.54
N ALA A 23 -7.92 -0.15 9.02
CA ALA A 23 -6.51 -0.03 8.65
C ALA A 23 -5.57 -0.23 9.86
N ALA A 24 -5.84 0.46 10.97
CA ALA A 24 -5.01 0.41 12.17
C ALA A 24 -5.00 -1.01 12.77
N TRP A 25 -6.15 -1.59 13.04
CA TRP A 25 -6.22 -2.94 13.63
C TRP A 25 -5.57 -4.00 12.76
N ARG A 26 -5.83 -3.98 11.46
CA ARG A 26 -5.20 -4.92 10.52
C ARG A 26 -3.67 -4.84 10.57
N THR A 27 -3.11 -3.62 10.54
CA THR A 27 -1.65 -3.44 10.52
C THR A 27 -1.02 -3.80 11.86
N VAL A 28 -1.64 -3.44 12.98
CA VAL A 28 -1.17 -3.79 14.33
C VAL A 28 -1.15 -5.31 14.51
N VAL A 29 -2.27 -5.99 14.22
CA VAL A 29 -2.36 -7.45 14.36
C VAL A 29 -1.34 -8.15 13.45
N ALA A 30 -1.22 -7.72 12.20
CA ALA A 30 -0.24 -8.28 11.26
C ALA A 30 1.21 -8.09 11.76
N THR A 31 1.53 -6.91 12.31
CA THR A 31 2.87 -6.61 12.85
C THR A 31 3.16 -7.46 14.09
N LEU A 32 2.21 -7.58 15.02
CA LEU A 32 2.38 -8.40 16.22
C LEU A 32 2.58 -9.89 15.88
N LEU A 33 1.78 -10.43 14.96
CA LEU A 33 1.93 -11.81 14.48
C LEU A 33 3.29 -12.01 13.82
N LEU A 34 3.73 -11.06 13.01
CA LEU A 34 5.02 -11.14 12.34
C LEU A 34 6.16 -11.12 13.36
N TRP A 35 6.13 -10.22 14.35
CA TRP A 35 7.11 -10.20 15.44
C TRP A 35 7.13 -11.50 16.21
N LEU A 36 5.97 -12.06 16.53
CA LEU A 36 5.87 -13.35 17.25
C LEU A 36 6.54 -14.48 16.45
N VAL A 37 6.25 -14.57 15.15
CA VAL A 37 6.88 -15.56 14.27
C VAL A 37 8.41 -15.38 14.22
N TYR A 38 8.89 -14.14 14.11
CA TYR A 38 10.33 -13.88 14.03
C TYR A 38 11.04 -14.13 15.35
N LEU A 39 10.41 -13.84 16.48
CA LEU A 39 10.98 -14.13 17.79
C LEU A 39 11.08 -15.64 18.08
N VAL A 40 10.15 -16.44 17.54
CA VAL A 40 10.13 -17.89 17.78
C VAL A 40 10.99 -18.64 16.76
N VAL A 41 10.83 -18.35 15.47
CA VAL A 41 11.36 -19.19 14.38
C VAL A 41 12.57 -18.55 13.69
N ALA A 42 12.63 -17.23 13.59
CA ALA A 42 13.51 -16.55 12.64
C ALA A 42 14.32 -15.39 13.26
N ARG A 43 14.80 -15.56 14.50
CA ARG A 43 15.52 -14.53 15.28
C ARG A 43 16.70 -13.90 14.54
N ARG A 44 17.36 -14.63 13.64
CA ARG A 44 18.49 -14.14 12.85
C ARG A 44 18.14 -12.94 11.95
N TYR A 45 16.87 -12.76 11.59
CA TYR A 45 16.39 -11.67 10.73
C TYR A 45 15.99 -10.41 11.51
N ILE A 46 16.08 -10.43 12.85
CA ILE A 46 15.77 -9.26 13.69
C ILE A 46 16.95 -8.28 13.69
N TYR A 47 18.16 -8.77 13.42
CA TYR A 47 19.32 -7.90 13.39
C TYR A 47 19.29 -6.98 12.17
N ILE A 48 19.48 -5.67 12.39
CA ILE A 48 19.44 -4.63 11.35
C ILE A 48 20.57 -3.63 11.54
N TYR A 49 21.18 -3.19 10.45
CA TYR A 49 22.15 -2.09 10.46
C TYR A 49 21.44 -0.74 10.52
N PRO A 50 22.01 0.30 11.17
CA PRO A 50 21.38 1.63 11.28
C PRO A 50 21.01 2.26 9.94
N ALA A 51 21.87 2.14 8.92
CA ALA A 51 21.57 2.65 7.57
C ALA A 51 20.37 1.94 6.93
N GLY A 52 20.33 0.59 7.06
CA GLY A 52 19.19 -0.19 6.56
C GLY A 52 17.90 0.10 7.32
N LEU A 53 17.98 0.37 8.63
CA LEU A 53 16.82 0.79 9.42
C LEU A 53 16.20 2.08 8.87
N LEU A 54 17.04 3.08 8.56
CA LEU A 54 16.56 4.34 7.99
C LEU A 54 15.86 4.12 6.65
N GLY A 55 16.40 3.27 5.78
CA GLY A 55 15.74 2.87 4.54
C GLY A 55 14.39 2.21 4.78
N CYS A 56 14.29 1.27 5.73
CA CYS A 56 13.04 0.62 6.11
C CYS A 56 12.02 1.63 6.67
N VAL A 57 12.47 2.62 7.46
CA VAL A 57 11.60 3.68 7.99
C VAL A 57 11.04 4.52 6.85
N VAL A 58 11.86 4.97 5.92
CA VAL A 58 11.39 5.76 4.76
C VAL A 58 10.36 4.97 3.95
N VAL A 59 10.68 3.73 3.60
CA VAL A 59 9.75 2.85 2.87
C VAL A 59 8.46 2.62 3.66
N GLY A 60 8.57 2.40 4.97
CA GLY A 60 7.43 2.18 5.86
C GLY A 60 6.53 3.41 5.99
N VAL A 61 7.10 4.61 6.04
CA VAL A 61 6.33 5.88 6.05
C VAL A 61 5.59 6.06 4.74
N VAL A 62 6.26 5.89 3.59
CA VAL A 62 5.62 6.01 2.27
C VAL A 62 4.48 5.00 2.13
N ASN A 63 4.70 3.75 2.55
CA ASN A 63 3.69 2.70 2.51
C ASN A 63 2.53 2.98 3.49
N GLY A 64 2.82 3.53 4.67
CA GLY A 64 1.83 3.91 5.67
C GLY A 64 0.90 5.00 5.18
N ILE A 65 1.45 6.07 4.58
CA ILE A 65 0.67 7.15 3.95
C ILE A 65 -0.19 6.57 2.82
N GLY A 66 0.39 5.71 1.97
CA GLY A 66 -0.36 5.02 0.92
C GLY A 66 -1.53 4.20 1.48
N SER A 67 -1.31 3.48 2.59
CA SER A 67 -2.37 2.71 3.25
C SER A 67 -3.54 3.58 3.72
N LEU A 68 -3.27 4.77 4.26
CA LEU A 68 -4.32 5.71 4.66
C LEU A 68 -5.14 6.17 3.46
N PHE A 69 -4.50 6.49 2.35
CA PHE A 69 -5.19 6.83 1.09
C PHE A 69 -6.00 5.66 0.54
N TYR A 70 -5.46 4.43 0.62
CA TYR A 70 -6.16 3.22 0.20
C TYR A 70 -7.46 3.01 0.97
N TYR A 71 -7.42 3.07 2.30
CA TYR A 71 -8.61 2.88 3.12
C TYR A 71 -9.59 4.04 3.02
N GLY A 72 -9.10 5.28 2.91
CA GLY A 72 -9.94 6.44 2.61
C GLY A 72 -10.67 6.28 1.27
N GLY A 73 -9.98 5.82 0.22
CA GLY A 73 -10.59 5.52 -1.08
C GLY A 73 -11.57 4.36 -1.03
N LEU A 74 -11.23 3.28 -0.30
CA LEU A 74 -12.10 2.11 -0.11
C LEU A 74 -13.43 2.46 0.60
N GLY A 75 -13.40 3.44 1.50
CA GLY A 75 -14.62 3.97 2.12
C GLY A 75 -15.57 4.60 1.10
N LEU A 76 -15.04 5.28 0.09
CA LEU A 76 -15.78 6.08 -0.90
C LEU A 76 -16.12 5.33 -2.19
N LEU A 77 -15.44 4.23 -2.50
CA LEU A 77 -15.55 3.47 -3.74
C LEU A 77 -15.92 2.01 -3.47
N ASP A 78 -16.41 1.34 -4.52
CA ASP A 78 -16.60 -0.10 -4.47
C ASP A 78 -15.27 -0.86 -4.45
N ALA A 79 -15.25 -2.03 -3.81
CA ALA A 79 -14.04 -2.85 -3.67
C ALA A 79 -13.41 -3.23 -5.02
N SER A 80 -14.23 -3.49 -6.04
CA SER A 80 -13.78 -3.82 -7.40
C SER A 80 -13.07 -2.64 -8.06
N LEU A 81 -13.66 -1.45 -8.00
CA LEU A 81 -13.09 -0.23 -8.56
C LEU A 81 -11.81 0.18 -7.80
N THR A 82 -11.83 0.06 -6.47
CA THR A 82 -10.67 0.30 -5.61
C THR A 82 -9.50 -0.59 -6.03
N GLN A 83 -9.71 -1.89 -6.21
CA GLN A 83 -8.65 -2.82 -6.58
C GLN A 83 -8.14 -2.57 -8.00
N LEU A 84 -9.02 -2.19 -8.92
CA LEU A 84 -8.65 -1.84 -10.27
C LEU A 84 -7.76 -0.59 -10.30
N LEU A 85 -8.19 0.49 -9.62
CA LEU A 85 -7.41 1.73 -9.49
C LEU A 85 -6.07 1.48 -8.78
N ASN A 86 -6.05 0.61 -7.77
CA ASN A 86 -4.80 0.22 -7.13
C ASN A 86 -3.83 -0.41 -8.14
N GLY A 87 -4.30 -1.20 -9.11
CA GLY A 87 -3.48 -1.80 -10.17
C GLY A 87 -2.71 -0.78 -11.04
N THR A 88 -3.11 0.50 -11.05
CA THR A 88 -2.37 1.57 -11.75
C THR A 88 -0.98 1.83 -11.18
N TYR A 89 -0.67 1.32 -9.98
CA TYR A 89 0.68 1.45 -9.41
C TYR A 89 1.77 0.95 -10.36
N LEU A 90 1.47 -0.05 -11.20
CA LEU A 90 2.42 -0.54 -12.21
C LEU A 90 2.84 0.54 -13.21
N ILE A 91 1.91 1.43 -13.58
CA ILE A 91 2.18 2.57 -14.46
C ILE A 91 3.15 3.53 -13.76
N PHE A 92 2.88 3.85 -12.49
CA PHE A 92 3.72 4.72 -11.70
C PHE A 92 5.10 4.11 -11.41
N VAL A 93 5.20 2.80 -11.17
CA VAL A 93 6.51 2.10 -11.03
C VAL A 93 7.35 2.33 -12.28
N VAL A 94 6.78 2.10 -13.46
CA VAL A 94 7.49 2.29 -14.73
C VAL A 94 7.92 3.75 -14.92
N LEU A 95 7.06 4.70 -14.56
CA LEU A 95 7.36 6.13 -14.65
C LEU A 95 8.49 6.52 -13.69
N LEU A 96 8.45 6.06 -12.44
CA LEU A 96 9.49 6.33 -11.43
C LEU A 96 10.82 5.68 -11.80
N SER A 97 10.83 4.42 -12.27
CA SER A 97 12.04 3.76 -12.76
C SER A 97 12.69 4.52 -13.93
N ARG A 98 11.88 5.11 -14.80
CA ARG A 98 12.40 5.97 -15.88
C ARG A 98 13.08 7.23 -15.35
N LEU A 99 12.51 7.86 -14.32
CA LEU A 99 13.14 9.03 -13.67
C LEU A 99 14.45 8.64 -12.98
N GLY A 100 14.58 7.39 -12.51
CA GLY A 100 15.81 6.79 -12.01
C GLY A 100 16.86 6.46 -13.09
N GLY A 101 16.60 6.77 -14.35
CA GLY A 101 17.54 6.58 -15.47
C GLY A 101 17.47 5.23 -16.17
N GLU A 102 16.53 4.36 -15.82
CA GLU A 102 16.34 3.08 -16.49
C GLU A 102 15.77 3.26 -17.91
N ARG A 103 16.34 2.56 -18.88
CA ARG A 103 15.86 2.58 -20.27
C ARG A 103 14.67 1.66 -20.43
N LEU A 104 13.49 2.23 -20.61
CA LEU A 104 12.27 1.47 -20.84
C LEU A 104 12.21 0.92 -22.27
N GLY A 105 12.15 -0.38 -22.40
CA GLY A 105 11.94 -1.04 -23.70
C GLY A 105 10.56 -0.72 -24.27
N LEU A 106 10.44 -0.74 -25.62
CA LEU A 106 9.19 -0.47 -26.32
C LEU A 106 8.03 -1.36 -25.82
N ARG A 107 8.31 -2.63 -25.53
CA ARG A 107 7.32 -3.61 -25.04
C ARG A 107 6.70 -3.19 -23.71
N LEU A 108 7.48 -2.57 -22.82
CA LEU A 108 7.00 -2.11 -21.52
C LEU A 108 6.10 -0.88 -21.69
N ARG A 109 6.46 0.05 -22.58
CA ARG A 109 5.61 1.22 -22.92
C ARG A 109 4.26 0.80 -23.46
N ILE A 110 4.21 -0.19 -24.35
CA ILE A 110 2.95 -0.71 -24.91
C ILE A 110 2.08 -1.33 -23.78
N ARG A 111 2.67 -2.11 -22.88
CA ARG A 111 1.93 -2.71 -21.74
C ARG A 111 1.32 -1.65 -20.82
N VAL A 112 2.07 -0.59 -20.52
CA VAL A 112 1.59 0.54 -19.72
C VAL A 112 0.44 1.25 -20.41
N LEU A 113 0.55 1.50 -21.72
CA LEU A 113 -0.51 2.13 -22.49
C LEU A 113 -1.79 1.26 -22.50
N LEU A 114 -1.65 -0.05 -22.72
CA LEU A 114 -2.78 -0.98 -22.69
C LEU A 114 -3.44 -1.02 -21.29
N ALA A 115 -2.65 -1.03 -20.22
CA ALA A 115 -3.18 -0.99 -18.86
C ALA A 115 -3.93 0.32 -18.59
N PHE A 116 -3.43 1.45 -19.07
CA PHE A 116 -4.10 2.75 -18.95
C PHE A 116 -5.42 2.78 -19.74
N VAL A 117 -5.43 2.30 -20.97
CA VAL A 117 -6.65 2.21 -21.81
C VAL A 117 -7.69 1.31 -21.14
N ALA A 118 -7.28 0.14 -20.65
CA ALA A 118 -8.17 -0.76 -19.91
C ALA A 118 -8.79 -0.09 -18.69
N LEU A 119 -7.98 0.67 -17.94
CA LEU A 119 -8.45 1.43 -16.79
C LEU A 119 -9.52 2.46 -17.17
N VAL A 120 -9.26 3.26 -18.22
CA VAL A 120 -10.20 4.29 -18.70
C VAL A 120 -11.52 3.64 -19.15
N ILE A 121 -11.45 2.53 -19.87
CA ILE A 121 -12.64 1.81 -20.32
C ILE A 121 -13.47 1.34 -19.12
N ILE A 122 -12.85 0.69 -18.13
CA ILE A 122 -13.57 0.12 -16.98
C ILE A 122 -14.11 1.24 -16.07
N THR A 123 -13.37 2.33 -15.88
CA THR A 123 -13.81 3.46 -15.05
C THR A 123 -14.92 4.28 -15.74
N GLY A 124 -14.85 4.41 -17.07
CA GLY A 124 -15.81 5.20 -17.85
C GLY A 124 -17.15 4.51 -18.12
N PHE A 125 -17.22 3.17 -18.04
CA PHE A 125 -18.43 2.38 -18.28
C PHE A 125 -19.09 1.85 -17.01
N GLY A 126 -18.61 2.25 -15.81
CA GLY A 126 -19.22 1.88 -14.54
C GLY A 126 -20.63 2.48 -14.38
N SER A 127 -21.59 1.65 -13.95
CA SER A 127 -23.00 2.03 -13.78
C SER A 127 -23.25 2.95 -12.58
N THR A 128 -22.26 3.18 -11.73
CA THR A 128 -22.36 4.08 -10.56
C THR A 128 -21.46 5.31 -10.77
N PRO A 129 -21.94 6.52 -10.48
CA PRO A 129 -21.11 7.72 -10.55
C PRO A 129 -19.93 7.58 -9.57
N ALA A 130 -18.71 7.47 -10.11
CA ALA A 130 -17.52 7.35 -9.30
C ALA A 130 -17.32 8.63 -8.46
N ASN A 131 -17.08 8.47 -7.16
CA ASN A 131 -16.68 9.59 -6.32
C ASN A 131 -15.23 10.02 -6.68
N TRP A 132 -15.10 11.19 -7.30
CA TRP A 132 -13.81 11.70 -7.78
C TRP A 132 -12.77 11.86 -6.67
N LEU A 133 -13.21 12.16 -5.45
CA LEU A 133 -12.31 12.21 -4.29
C LEU A 133 -11.75 10.83 -3.98
N GLY A 134 -12.59 9.78 -4.01
CA GLY A 134 -12.14 8.40 -3.83
C GLY A 134 -11.16 7.97 -4.93
N VAL A 135 -11.42 8.33 -6.20
CA VAL A 135 -10.51 8.06 -7.32
C VAL A 135 -9.16 8.77 -7.10
N GLY A 136 -9.17 10.04 -6.68
CA GLY A 136 -7.96 10.81 -6.37
C GLY A 136 -7.13 10.17 -5.25
N LEU A 137 -7.78 9.72 -4.17
CA LEU A 137 -7.11 9.01 -3.06
C LEU A 137 -6.48 7.69 -3.53
N MET A 138 -7.16 6.94 -4.40
CA MET A 138 -6.64 5.68 -4.93
C MET A 138 -5.46 5.89 -5.87
N LEU A 139 -5.47 6.94 -6.69
CA LEU A 139 -4.31 7.29 -7.53
C LEU A 139 -3.12 7.74 -6.68
N ALA A 140 -3.37 8.52 -5.63
CA ALA A 140 -2.32 8.89 -4.67
C ALA A 140 -1.74 7.67 -3.95
N ASN A 141 -2.60 6.72 -3.52
CA ASN A 141 -2.15 5.43 -2.99
C ASN A 141 -1.30 4.66 -4.01
N ALA A 142 -1.75 4.56 -5.26
CA ALA A 142 -1.02 3.86 -6.31
C ALA A 142 0.37 4.46 -6.55
N LEU A 143 0.49 5.79 -6.50
CA LEU A 143 1.78 6.49 -6.57
C LEU A 143 2.68 6.18 -5.36
N MET A 144 2.13 6.23 -4.13
CA MET A 144 2.88 5.88 -2.91
C MET A 144 3.33 4.43 -2.93
N PHE A 145 2.45 3.51 -3.36
CA PHE A 145 2.80 2.10 -3.48
C PHE A 145 3.89 1.86 -4.53
N ALA A 146 3.83 2.56 -5.66
CA ALA A 146 4.90 2.54 -6.66
C ALA A 146 6.24 3.05 -6.07
N GLY A 147 6.21 4.13 -5.30
CA GLY A 147 7.36 4.63 -4.56
C GLY A 147 7.91 3.58 -3.59
N THR A 148 7.04 2.91 -2.83
CA THR A 148 7.41 1.80 -1.95
C THR A 148 8.14 0.69 -2.72
N VAL A 149 7.62 0.27 -3.87
CA VAL A 149 8.23 -0.78 -4.70
C VAL A 149 9.61 -0.37 -5.20
N VAL A 150 9.76 0.84 -5.72
CA VAL A 150 11.05 1.34 -6.22
C VAL A 150 12.06 1.52 -5.09
N LEU A 151 11.67 2.16 -3.99
CA LEU A 151 12.55 2.36 -2.82
C LEU A 151 12.96 1.04 -2.17
N SER A 152 12.04 0.08 -2.09
CA SER A 152 12.33 -1.25 -1.53
C SER A 152 13.43 -1.98 -2.30
N GLN A 153 13.55 -1.77 -3.61
CA GLN A 153 14.61 -2.39 -4.42
C GLN A 153 16.00 -1.93 -3.96
N TYR A 154 16.15 -0.65 -3.62
CA TYR A 154 17.42 -0.11 -3.10
C TYR A 154 17.74 -0.66 -1.71
N VAL A 155 16.76 -0.75 -0.83
CA VAL A 155 16.94 -1.29 0.53
C VAL A 155 17.21 -2.80 0.50
N LEU A 156 16.53 -3.55 -0.37
CA LEU A 156 16.72 -4.99 -0.53
C LEU A 156 18.09 -5.36 -1.10
N TYR A 157 18.77 -4.46 -1.79
CA TYR A 157 20.12 -4.70 -2.29
C TYR A 157 21.13 -4.88 -1.15
N GLU A 158 20.89 -4.22 -0.01
CA GLU A 158 21.79 -4.26 1.15
C GLU A 158 21.33 -5.23 2.24
N MET A 159 20.05 -5.65 2.23
CA MET A 159 19.44 -6.37 3.35
C MET A 159 18.52 -7.52 2.93
N PRO A 160 18.42 -8.59 3.77
CA PRO A 160 17.49 -9.69 3.51
C PRO A 160 16.02 -9.21 3.50
N ALA A 161 15.25 -9.66 2.52
CA ALA A 161 13.83 -9.32 2.38
C ALA A 161 12.99 -9.53 3.67
N PRO A 162 13.18 -10.60 4.47
CA PRO A 162 12.47 -10.78 5.72
C PRO A 162 12.68 -9.65 6.72
N THR A 163 13.91 -9.16 6.87
CA THR A 163 14.26 -8.06 7.78
C THR A 163 13.61 -6.75 7.31
N VAL A 164 13.71 -6.46 6.00
CA VAL A 164 13.08 -5.27 5.42
C VAL A 164 11.56 -5.28 5.65
N THR A 165 10.91 -6.42 5.41
CA THR A 165 9.46 -6.56 5.62
C THR A 165 9.07 -6.29 7.07
N LEU A 166 9.81 -6.85 8.04
CA LEU A 166 9.54 -6.68 9.47
C LEU A 166 9.55 -5.21 9.87
N TYR A 167 10.63 -4.49 9.56
CA TYR A 167 10.79 -3.10 9.97
C TYR A 167 9.92 -2.12 9.18
N THR A 168 9.72 -2.37 7.89
CA THR A 168 8.80 -1.58 7.06
C THR A 168 7.36 -1.71 7.58
N LEU A 169 6.90 -2.93 7.89
CA LEU A 169 5.56 -3.15 8.42
C LEU A 169 5.41 -2.55 9.82
N THR A 170 6.43 -2.63 10.67
CA THR A 170 6.44 -2.01 11.99
C THR A 170 6.30 -0.49 11.88
N THR A 171 7.09 0.15 11.02
CA THR A 171 7.01 1.61 10.81
C THR A 171 5.64 2.02 10.25
N MET A 172 5.12 1.28 9.27
CA MET A 172 3.79 1.49 8.73
C MET A 172 2.72 1.39 9.82
N SER A 173 2.79 0.36 10.68
CA SER A 173 1.84 0.15 11.76
C SER A 173 1.87 1.29 12.78
N VAL A 174 3.05 1.73 13.18
CA VAL A 174 3.22 2.87 14.09
C VAL A 174 2.61 4.13 13.48
N LEU A 175 2.90 4.44 12.23
CA LEU A 175 2.38 5.63 11.55
C LEU A 175 0.84 5.59 11.43
N VAL A 176 0.28 4.48 10.97
CA VAL A 176 -1.17 4.33 10.81
C VAL A 176 -1.88 4.44 12.16
N THR A 177 -1.31 3.82 13.21
CA THR A 177 -1.86 3.91 14.57
C THR A 177 -1.77 5.32 15.14
N MET A 178 -0.67 6.04 14.91
CA MET A 178 -0.54 7.44 15.33
C MET A 178 -1.60 8.33 14.66
N VAL A 179 -1.82 8.15 13.36
CA VAL A 179 -2.84 8.92 12.65
C VAL A 179 -4.24 8.56 13.16
N TRP A 180 -4.52 7.27 13.39
CA TRP A 180 -5.80 6.82 13.93
C TRP A 180 -6.10 7.45 15.31
N VAL A 181 -5.13 7.46 16.21
CA VAL A 181 -5.26 8.11 17.52
C VAL A 181 -5.42 9.62 17.39
N ALA A 182 -4.68 10.28 16.48
CA ALA A 182 -4.72 11.73 16.28
C ALA A 182 -6.05 12.21 15.68
N VAL A 183 -6.69 11.40 14.82
CA VAL A 183 -8.00 11.71 14.24
C VAL A 183 -9.14 11.55 15.27
N GLY A 184 -8.87 10.88 16.40
CA GLY A 184 -9.78 10.83 17.55
C GLY A 184 -11.11 10.11 17.26
N GLN A 185 -11.13 9.14 16.37
CA GLN A 185 -12.32 8.35 16.09
C GLN A 185 -12.59 7.40 17.26
N PRO A 186 -13.73 7.55 17.99
CA PRO A 186 -14.09 6.58 19.01
C PRO A 186 -14.39 5.23 18.34
N MET A 187 -13.90 4.17 18.95
CA MET A 187 -14.40 2.83 18.64
C MET A 187 -15.90 2.80 19.01
N GLN A 188 -16.75 2.89 18.02
CA GLN A 188 -18.16 2.54 18.13
C GLN A 188 -18.36 1.12 17.65
#